data_691fd3dcaddf5112389801a10396f825
#
_entry.id   691fd3dcaddf5112389801a10396f825
#
_cell.length_a   1.000
_cell.length_b   1.000
_cell.length_c   1.000
_cell.angle_alpha   90.00
_cell.angle_beta   90.00
_cell.angle_gamma   90.00
#
_symmetry.space_group_name_H-M   'P 1'
#
loop_
_entity.id
_entity.type
_entity.pdbx_description
1 polymer ?
#
loop_
_entity_poly.entity_id
_entity_poly.type
_entity_poly.pdbx_seq_one_letter_code
_entity_poly.pdbx_strand_id
1 'polypeptide(L)'
;GVSSALLVAFFHERTSPVRNGVRVWAVYRVSDAALLLAAVVLHHLTGQGDFDKLLGLGQPWPSGHAEISQQQALIVGLLLVVAAAGKSALVPFSGWLPRAMEGPTPSSAVFYGALSVHLGAFLLLRVSPILALSPVLCLVVIGLGLITAVYAALTARVQTDVKSAL
;
A
#
# COMPACT_ATOMS: atom_id res chain seq x y z
N GLY A 1 3.09 -0.74 -11.34
CA GLY A 1 2.15 -1.82 -11.65
C GLY A 1 2.62 -2.80 -12.70
N VAL A 2 2.43 -2.53 -14.01
CA VAL A 2 2.78 -3.46 -15.09
C VAL A 2 4.29 -3.74 -15.12
N SER A 3 5.13 -2.72 -15.08
CA SER A 3 6.59 -2.85 -15.07
C SER A 3 7.09 -3.75 -13.93
N SER A 4 6.50 -3.60 -12.74
CA SER A 4 6.85 -4.46 -11.59
C SER A 4 6.50 -5.92 -11.85
N ALA A 5 5.31 -6.19 -12.40
CA ALA A 5 4.90 -7.55 -12.74
C ALA A 5 5.78 -8.21 -13.79
N LEU A 6 6.18 -7.45 -14.82
CA LEU A 6 7.10 -7.91 -15.85
C LEU A 6 8.50 -8.21 -15.29
N LEU A 7 8.97 -7.41 -14.33
CA LEU A 7 10.25 -7.65 -13.67
C LEU A 7 10.23 -8.90 -12.77
N VAL A 8 9.12 -9.22 -12.14
CA VAL A 8 8.95 -10.49 -11.40
C VAL A 8 8.98 -11.66 -12.41
N ALA A 9 8.29 -11.51 -13.53
CA ALA A 9 8.22 -12.50 -14.60
C ALA A 9 9.43 -12.50 -15.54
N PHE A 10 10.53 -11.83 -15.18
CA PHE A 10 11.71 -11.69 -16.05
C PHE A 10 12.23 -13.04 -16.58
N PHE A 11 12.30 -14.03 -15.70
CA PHE A 11 12.67 -15.41 -16.07
C PHE A 11 11.46 -16.18 -16.59
N HIS A 12 10.85 -15.68 -17.67
CA HIS A 12 9.60 -16.19 -18.25
C HIS A 12 9.66 -17.64 -18.76
N GLU A 13 10.86 -18.19 -18.91
CA GLU A 13 11.08 -19.61 -19.23
C GLU A 13 10.58 -20.55 -18.12
N ARG A 14 10.44 -20.02 -16.91
CA ARG A 14 9.93 -20.76 -15.75
C ARG A 14 8.49 -20.37 -15.47
N THR A 15 7.64 -21.35 -15.16
CA THR A 15 6.22 -21.11 -14.88
C THR A 15 5.97 -20.36 -13.55
N SER A 16 6.86 -20.57 -12.55
CA SER A 16 6.70 -19.95 -11.22
C SER A 16 6.83 -18.41 -11.25
N PRO A 17 7.88 -17.79 -11.85
CA PRO A 17 7.97 -16.34 -11.96
C PRO A 17 6.79 -15.71 -12.71
N VAL A 18 6.32 -16.34 -13.78
CA VAL A 18 5.17 -15.84 -14.55
C VAL A 18 3.91 -15.84 -13.71
N ARG A 19 3.62 -16.93 -12.99
CA ARG A 19 2.46 -17.04 -12.11
C ARG A 19 2.53 -16.03 -10.96
N ASN A 20 3.70 -15.79 -10.41
CA ASN A 20 3.89 -14.83 -9.33
C ASN A 20 3.83 -13.38 -9.84
N GLY A 21 4.30 -13.10 -11.06
CA GLY A 21 4.10 -11.82 -11.74
C GLY A 21 2.63 -11.47 -11.92
N VAL A 22 1.78 -12.43 -12.32
CA VAL A 22 0.33 -12.25 -12.42
C VAL A 22 -0.30 -11.95 -11.07
N ARG A 23 0.13 -12.62 -10.00
CA ARG A 23 -0.36 -12.34 -8.62
C ARG A 23 -0.02 -10.92 -8.18
N VAL A 24 1.22 -10.49 -8.38
CA VAL A 24 1.64 -9.12 -8.08
C VAL A 24 0.80 -8.12 -8.86
N TRP A 25 0.60 -8.38 -10.15
CA TRP A 25 -0.23 -7.53 -11.00
C TRP A 25 -1.68 -7.44 -10.47
N ALA A 26 -2.30 -8.56 -10.11
CA ALA A 26 -3.67 -8.59 -9.60
C ALA A 26 -3.82 -7.77 -8.29
N VAL A 27 -2.92 -7.97 -7.31
CA VAL A 27 -2.94 -7.22 -6.05
C VAL A 27 -2.75 -5.72 -6.32
N TYR A 28 -1.84 -5.35 -7.22
CA TYR A 28 -1.62 -3.96 -7.58
C TYR A 28 -2.83 -3.34 -8.29
N ARG A 29 -3.59 -4.11 -9.09
CA ARG A 29 -4.85 -3.62 -9.70
C ARG A 29 -5.91 -3.30 -8.65
N VAL A 30 -6.07 -4.16 -7.65
CA VAL A 30 -6.97 -3.88 -6.52
C VAL A 30 -6.55 -2.61 -5.77
N SER A 31 -5.27 -2.48 -5.47
CA SER A 31 -4.68 -1.32 -4.82
C SER A 31 -4.88 -0.03 -5.64
N ASP A 32 -4.60 -0.08 -6.94
CA ASP A 32 -4.77 1.06 -7.86
C ASP A 32 -6.24 1.46 -7.99
N ALA A 33 -7.17 0.49 -8.07
CA ALA A 33 -8.61 0.74 -8.13
C ALA A 33 -9.12 1.40 -6.83
N ALA A 34 -8.67 0.92 -5.67
CA ALA A 34 -9.02 1.51 -4.39
C ALA A 34 -8.54 2.96 -4.27
N LEU A 35 -7.32 3.25 -4.75
CA LEU A 35 -6.76 4.62 -4.76
C LEU A 35 -7.56 5.54 -5.69
N LEU A 36 -7.88 5.08 -6.90
CA LEU A 36 -8.69 5.84 -7.86
C LEU A 36 -10.09 6.12 -7.29
N LEU A 37 -10.72 5.12 -6.69
CA LEU A 37 -12.03 5.30 -6.09
C LEU A 37 -11.98 6.29 -4.92
N ALA A 38 -10.96 6.23 -4.07
CA ALA A 38 -10.76 7.20 -3.01
C ALA A 38 -10.61 8.63 -3.56
N ALA A 39 -9.83 8.81 -4.63
CA ALA A 39 -9.63 10.10 -5.27
C ALA A 39 -10.95 10.64 -5.88
N VAL A 40 -11.73 9.80 -6.55
CA VAL A 40 -13.03 10.19 -7.13
C VAL A 40 -14.02 10.58 -6.02
N VAL A 41 -14.10 9.79 -4.95
CA VAL A 41 -14.99 10.09 -3.82
C VAL A 41 -14.57 11.40 -3.13
N LEU A 42 -13.27 11.60 -2.89
CA LEU A 42 -12.76 12.86 -2.35
C LEU A 42 -13.11 14.05 -3.23
N HIS A 43 -12.87 13.94 -4.54
CA HIS A 43 -13.21 15.01 -5.48
C HIS A 43 -14.70 15.29 -5.48
N HIS A 44 -15.55 14.28 -5.44
CA HIS A 44 -17.01 14.46 -5.39
C HIS A 44 -17.48 15.14 -4.08
N LEU A 45 -16.85 14.84 -2.96
CA LEU A 45 -17.22 15.38 -1.65
C LEU A 45 -16.73 16.83 -1.44
N THR A 46 -15.54 17.15 -1.94
CA THR A 46 -14.87 18.43 -1.65
C THR A 46 -14.85 19.39 -2.83
N GLY A 47 -15.17 18.91 -4.04
CA GLY A 47 -15.03 19.67 -5.29
C GLY A 47 -13.58 20.01 -5.67
N GLN A 48 -12.61 19.46 -4.92
CA GLN A 48 -11.19 19.74 -5.06
C GLN A 48 -10.41 18.46 -5.36
N GLY A 49 -9.37 18.56 -6.20
CA GLY A 49 -8.46 17.46 -6.52
C GLY A 49 -7.08 17.61 -5.92
N ASP A 50 -6.76 18.78 -5.38
CA ASP A 50 -5.44 19.09 -4.85
C ASP A 50 -5.30 18.62 -3.40
N PHE A 51 -4.26 17.87 -3.10
CA PHE A 51 -3.93 17.47 -1.73
C PHE A 51 -3.81 18.67 -0.79
N ASP A 52 -3.32 19.75 -1.30
CA ASP A 52 -3.10 21.00 -0.60
C ASP A 52 -4.38 21.58 -0.04
N LYS A 53 -5.43 21.58 -0.82
CA LYS A 53 -6.75 22.06 -0.42
C LYS A 53 -7.52 21.03 0.42
N LEU A 54 -7.31 19.73 0.14
CA LEU A 54 -7.97 18.64 0.86
C LEU A 54 -7.46 18.46 2.28
N LEU A 55 -6.17 18.73 2.52
CA LEU A 55 -5.49 18.50 3.79
C LEU A 55 -5.17 19.79 4.55
N GLY A 56 -5.70 20.93 4.08
CA GLY A 56 -5.54 22.21 4.77
C GLY A 56 -4.10 22.74 4.76
N LEU A 57 -3.54 22.96 3.61
CA LEU A 57 -2.15 23.35 3.40
C LEU A 57 -1.82 24.82 3.72
N GLY A 58 -2.39 25.40 4.66
CA GLY A 58 -1.74 26.51 5.35
C GLY A 58 -0.96 26.07 6.59
N GLN A 59 -1.05 24.79 6.91
CA GLN A 59 -0.46 24.22 8.14
C GLN A 59 0.59 23.17 7.75
N PRO A 60 1.80 23.23 8.33
CA PRO A 60 2.81 22.19 8.08
C PRO A 60 2.29 20.82 8.57
N TRP A 61 2.57 19.78 7.79
CA TRP A 61 2.35 18.42 8.26
C TRP A 61 3.04 18.20 9.63
N PRO A 62 2.42 17.56 10.63
CA PRO A 62 1.19 16.76 10.62
C PRO A 62 -0.10 17.51 11.05
N SER A 63 -0.08 18.81 11.21
CA SER A 63 -1.20 19.60 11.78
C SER A 63 -2.30 20.01 10.79
N GLY A 64 -2.26 19.52 9.54
CA GLY A 64 -3.32 19.75 8.54
C GLY A 64 -4.67 19.19 8.99
N HIS A 65 -5.76 19.89 8.67
CA HIS A 65 -7.14 19.48 8.94
C HIS A 65 -7.88 19.25 7.63
N ALA A 66 -8.49 18.07 7.49
CA ALA A 66 -9.36 17.79 6.35
C ALA A 66 -10.80 18.24 6.65
N GLU A 67 -11.38 18.99 5.71
CA GLU A 67 -12.76 19.52 5.83
C GLU A 67 -13.81 18.50 5.34
N ILE A 68 -13.82 17.31 5.91
CA ILE A 68 -14.79 16.26 5.60
C ILE A 68 -15.40 15.70 6.89
N SER A 69 -16.63 15.18 6.80
CA SER A 69 -17.29 14.58 7.97
C SER A 69 -16.61 13.26 8.37
N GLN A 70 -16.77 12.86 9.64
CA GLN A 70 -16.19 11.61 10.16
C GLN A 70 -16.62 10.37 9.37
N GLN A 71 -17.88 10.31 8.91
CA GLN A 71 -18.37 9.19 8.10
C GLN A 71 -17.73 9.16 6.70
N GLN A 72 -17.60 10.31 6.08
CA GLN A 72 -16.92 10.44 4.78
C GLN A 72 -15.43 10.08 4.91
N ALA A 73 -14.77 10.56 5.97
CA ALA A 73 -13.40 10.20 6.28
C ALA A 73 -13.23 8.70 6.48
N LEU A 74 -14.20 8.01 7.09
CA LEU A 74 -14.16 6.56 7.29
C LEU A 74 -14.15 5.83 5.94
N ILE A 75 -15.04 6.17 5.02
CA ILE A 75 -15.13 5.53 3.70
C ILE A 75 -13.86 5.76 2.90
N VAL A 76 -13.46 7.02 2.77
CA VAL A 76 -12.26 7.39 2.02
C VAL A 76 -11.00 6.80 2.65
N GLY A 77 -10.90 6.87 3.98
CA GLY A 77 -9.77 6.33 4.72
C GLY A 77 -9.62 4.82 4.57
N LEU A 78 -10.72 4.06 4.59
CA LEU A 78 -10.68 2.61 4.34
C LEU A 78 -10.19 2.30 2.92
N LEU A 79 -10.63 3.03 1.90
CA LEU A 79 -10.14 2.88 0.53
C LEU A 79 -8.64 3.18 0.43
N LEU A 80 -8.18 4.23 1.10
CA LEU A 80 -6.75 4.59 1.15
C LEU A 80 -5.92 3.54 1.90
N VAL A 81 -6.46 2.96 2.98
CA VAL A 81 -5.83 1.84 3.71
C VAL A 81 -5.72 0.61 2.83
N VAL A 82 -6.76 0.25 2.06
CA VAL A 82 -6.70 -0.86 1.10
C VAL A 82 -5.66 -0.58 0.01
N ALA A 83 -5.62 0.64 -0.52
CA ALA A 83 -4.62 1.05 -1.50
C ALA A 83 -3.19 0.91 -0.97
N ALA A 84 -2.94 1.39 0.25
CA ALA A 84 -1.65 1.26 0.92
C ALA A 84 -1.31 -0.19 1.24
N ALA A 85 -2.27 -0.98 1.72
CA ALA A 85 -2.08 -2.38 2.09
C ALA A 85 -1.63 -3.24 0.91
N GLY A 86 -2.22 -3.05 -0.27
CA GLY A 86 -1.80 -3.78 -1.47
C GLY A 86 -0.40 -3.40 -1.94
N LYS A 87 -0.01 -2.12 -1.86
CA LYS A 87 1.33 -1.66 -2.24
C LYS A 87 2.41 -2.04 -1.24
N SER A 88 2.12 -1.91 0.05
CA SER A 88 3.08 -2.18 1.15
C SER A 88 3.04 -3.61 1.66
N ALA A 89 2.33 -4.51 0.99
CA ALA A 89 2.20 -5.90 1.40
C ALA A 89 1.71 -6.08 2.84
N LEU A 90 0.80 -5.22 3.32
CA LEU A 90 0.16 -5.40 4.61
C LEU A 90 -0.80 -6.60 4.55
N VAL A 91 -1.05 -7.24 5.67
CA VAL A 91 -2.07 -8.29 5.77
C VAL A 91 -3.44 -7.70 5.37
N PRO A 92 -4.25 -8.38 4.54
CA PRO A 92 -4.10 -9.76 4.02
C PRO A 92 -3.28 -9.89 2.71
N PHE A 93 -2.74 -8.79 2.19
CA PHE A 93 -2.04 -8.77 0.90
C PHE A 93 -0.54 -9.12 1.00
N SER A 94 -0.02 -9.49 2.15
CA SER A 94 1.40 -9.77 2.40
C SER A 94 2.01 -10.90 1.56
N GLY A 95 1.18 -11.85 1.10
CA GLY A 95 1.64 -13.07 0.44
C GLY A 95 2.27 -12.90 -0.94
N TRP A 96 2.20 -11.73 -1.57
CA TRP A 96 2.85 -11.49 -2.86
C TRP A 96 4.32 -11.10 -2.74
N LEU A 97 4.73 -10.47 -1.64
CA LEU A 97 6.06 -9.90 -1.48
C LEU A 97 7.18 -10.95 -1.52
N PRO A 98 7.14 -12.04 -0.72
CA PRO A 98 8.17 -13.09 -0.81
C PRO A 98 8.23 -13.73 -2.21
N ARG A 99 7.09 -13.89 -2.86
CA ARG A 99 6.99 -14.48 -4.19
C ARG A 99 7.48 -13.57 -5.31
N ALA A 100 7.47 -12.25 -5.08
CA ALA A 100 8.03 -11.28 -6.02
C ALA A 100 9.57 -11.35 -6.09
N MET A 101 10.22 -11.98 -5.12
CA MET A 101 11.67 -12.10 -5.05
C MET A 101 12.26 -13.11 -6.07
N GLU A 102 11.45 -13.76 -6.89
CA GLU A 102 11.91 -14.62 -7.99
C GLU A 102 12.53 -13.83 -9.16
N GLY A 103 12.30 -12.54 -9.25
CA GLY A 103 12.93 -11.67 -10.25
C GLY A 103 14.41 -11.41 -9.98
N PRO A 104 15.11 -10.70 -10.91
CA PRO A 104 16.52 -10.31 -10.72
C PRO A 104 16.73 -9.54 -9.41
N THR A 105 17.83 -9.80 -8.72
CA THR A 105 18.12 -9.17 -7.41
C THR A 105 18.15 -7.64 -7.45
N PRO A 106 18.75 -6.97 -8.47
CA PRO A 106 18.71 -5.52 -8.54
C PRO A 106 17.31 -4.95 -8.67
N SER A 107 16.45 -5.58 -9.49
CA SER A 107 15.05 -5.14 -9.63
C SER A 107 14.24 -5.37 -8.36
N SER A 108 14.47 -6.47 -7.65
CA SER A 108 13.84 -6.72 -6.36
C SER A 108 14.24 -5.68 -5.31
N ALA A 109 15.51 -5.33 -5.23
CA ALA A 109 16.01 -4.32 -4.29
C ALA A 109 15.40 -2.94 -4.55
N VAL A 110 15.36 -2.48 -5.80
CA VAL A 110 14.84 -1.16 -6.15
C VAL A 110 13.31 -1.11 -6.01
N PHE A 111 12.59 -2.05 -6.61
CA PHE A 111 11.13 -1.97 -6.66
C PHE A 111 10.45 -2.43 -5.38
N TYR A 112 10.94 -3.46 -4.73
CA TYR A 112 10.27 -4.03 -3.55
C TYR A 112 10.93 -3.63 -2.24
N GLY A 113 12.25 -3.56 -2.19
CA GLY A 113 12.97 -3.08 -1.01
C GLY A 113 12.85 -1.58 -0.79
N ALA A 114 13.03 -0.77 -1.86
CA ALA A 114 13.13 0.68 -1.73
C ALA A 114 11.82 1.45 -2.05
N LEU A 115 11.06 1.04 -3.08
CA LEU A 115 9.95 1.85 -3.58
C LEU A 115 8.58 1.35 -3.14
N SER A 116 8.18 0.14 -3.52
CA SER A 116 6.77 -0.29 -3.40
C SER A 116 6.29 -0.35 -1.96
N VAL A 117 7.07 -0.92 -1.05
CA VAL A 117 6.68 -1.06 0.35
C VAL A 117 6.59 0.31 1.02
N HIS A 118 7.53 1.19 0.73
CA HIS A 118 7.56 2.53 1.31
C HIS A 118 6.49 3.46 0.75
N LEU A 119 6.04 3.25 -0.50
CA LEU A 119 4.97 4.08 -1.09
C LEU A 119 3.65 4.00 -0.32
N GLY A 120 3.25 2.83 0.16
CA GLY A 120 2.03 2.72 0.95
C GLY A 120 2.18 3.34 2.34
N ALA A 121 3.33 3.17 3.00
CA ALA A 121 3.62 3.85 4.26
C ALA A 121 3.62 5.38 4.07
N PHE A 122 4.27 5.86 3.02
CA PHE A 122 4.26 7.29 2.66
C PHE A 122 2.83 7.80 2.40
N LEU A 123 2.01 7.03 1.69
CA LEU A 123 0.60 7.40 1.45
C LEU A 123 -0.15 7.55 2.79
N LEU A 124 -0.03 6.58 3.71
CA LEU A 124 -0.71 6.66 5.01
C LEU A 124 -0.23 7.85 5.84
N LEU A 125 1.06 8.15 5.83
CA LEU A 125 1.60 9.34 6.46
C LEU A 125 1.05 10.62 5.83
N ARG A 126 1.00 10.68 4.49
CA ARG A 126 0.53 11.86 3.76
C ARG A 126 -0.96 12.14 4.02
N VAL A 127 -1.78 11.10 4.16
CA VAL A 127 -3.22 11.22 4.42
C VAL A 127 -3.58 11.14 5.90
N SER A 128 -2.59 11.22 6.79
CA SER A 128 -2.81 11.15 8.25
C SER A 128 -3.87 12.13 8.78
N PRO A 129 -4.05 13.36 8.25
CA PRO A 129 -5.13 14.24 8.69
C PRO A 129 -6.54 13.65 8.45
N ILE A 130 -6.73 12.90 7.35
CA ILE A 130 -7.99 12.20 7.07
C ILE A 130 -8.16 11.03 8.05
N LEU A 131 -7.09 10.27 8.29
CA LEU A 131 -7.12 9.12 9.19
C LEU A 131 -7.41 9.54 10.64
N ALA A 132 -6.90 10.69 11.07
CA ALA A 132 -7.09 11.23 12.42
C ALA A 132 -8.54 11.67 12.71
N LEU A 133 -9.37 11.94 11.69
CA LEU A 133 -10.77 12.28 11.87
C LEU A 133 -11.62 11.14 12.43
N SER A 134 -11.20 9.91 12.26
CA SER A 134 -11.93 8.73 12.73
C SER A 134 -11.04 7.86 13.63
N PRO A 135 -11.39 7.70 14.93
CA PRO A 135 -10.68 6.80 15.83
C PRO A 135 -10.65 5.34 15.32
N VAL A 136 -11.70 4.94 14.61
CA VAL A 136 -11.79 3.61 14.00
C VAL A 136 -10.70 3.40 12.96
N LEU A 137 -10.43 4.40 12.10
CA LEU A 137 -9.34 4.33 11.12
C LEU A 137 -7.98 4.22 11.78
N CYS A 138 -7.74 4.98 12.85
CA CYS A 138 -6.49 4.89 13.62
C CYS A 138 -6.31 3.48 14.17
N LEU A 139 -7.34 2.89 14.77
CA LEU A 139 -7.29 1.51 15.28
C LEU A 139 -7.05 0.49 14.16
N VAL A 140 -7.69 0.66 13.00
CA VAL A 140 -7.49 -0.21 11.83
C VAL A 140 -6.04 -0.15 11.35
N VAL A 141 -5.47 1.04 11.20
CA VAL A 141 -4.09 1.22 10.73
C VAL A 141 -3.09 0.63 11.72
N ILE A 142 -3.25 0.92 13.02
CA ILE A 142 -2.41 0.37 14.08
C ILE A 142 -2.51 -1.16 14.11
N GLY A 143 -3.72 -1.70 14.09
CA GLY A 143 -3.97 -3.13 14.11
C GLY A 143 -3.37 -3.86 12.90
N LEU A 144 -3.56 -3.31 11.68
CA LEU A 144 -2.97 -3.85 10.46
C LEU A 144 -1.44 -3.81 10.50
N GLY A 145 -0.86 -2.72 11.00
CA GLY A 145 0.58 -2.58 11.15
C GLY A 145 1.14 -3.63 12.13
N LEU A 146 0.51 -3.77 13.29
CA LEU A 146 0.94 -4.74 14.30
C LEU A 146 0.81 -6.19 13.81
N ILE A 147 -0.33 -6.56 13.24
CA ILE A 147 -0.57 -7.90 12.69
C ILE A 147 0.45 -8.19 11.57
N THR A 148 0.71 -7.22 10.70
CA THR A 148 1.68 -7.38 9.62
C THR A 148 3.10 -7.57 10.16
N ALA A 149 3.51 -6.80 11.17
CA ALA A 149 4.82 -6.92 11.79
C ALA A 149 5.03 -8.31 12.42
N VAL A 150 4.03 -8.79 13.18
CA VAL A 150 4.07 -10.13 13.79
C VAL A 150 4.10 -11.22 12.71
N TYR A 151 3.22 -11.10 11.71
CA TYR A 151 3.16 -12.06 10.61
C TYR A 151 4.48 -12.10 9.82
N ALA A 152 5.07 -10.96 9.50
CA ALA A 152 6.35 -10.85 8.80
C ALA A 152 7.49 -11.48 9.62
N ALA A 153 7.56 -11.18 10.94
CA ALA A 153 8.57 -11.74 11.82
C ALA A 153 8.48 -13.27 11.92
N LEU A 154 7.26 -13.81 12.01
CA LEU A 154 7.05 -15.26 12.02
C LEU A 154 7.40 -15.91 10.68
N THR A 155 7.00 -15.27 9.58
CA THR A 155 7.24 -15.78 8.23
C THR A 155 8.74 -15.78 7.90
N ALA A 156 9.46 -14.71 8.26
CA ALA A 156 10.90 -14.61 8.02
C ALA A 156 11.69 -15.76 8.65
N ARG A 157 11.25 -16.26 9.81
CA ARG A 157 11.92 -17.38 10.52
C ARG A 157 11.84 -18.73 9.78
N VAL A 158 10.84 -18.91 8.92
CA VAL A 158 10.62 -20.16 8.19
C VAL A 158 11.04 -20.08 6.72
N GLN A 159 11.50 -18.92 6.25
CA GLN A 159 12.01 -18.77 4.90
C GLN A 159 13.38 -19.45 4.76
N THR A 160 13.55 -20.20 3.67
CA THR A 160 14.80 -20.87 3.32
C THR A 160 15.69 -20.02 2.43
N ASP A 161 15.12 -19.02 1.78
CA ASP A 161 15.81 -18.07 0.90
C ASP A 161 16.03 -16.75 1.63
N VAL A 162 17.30 -16.32 1.71
CA VAL A 162 17.70 -15.07 2.37
C VAL A 162 16.97 -13.84 1.77
N LYS A 163 16.76 -13.84 0.46
CA LYS A 163 16.07 -12.75 -0.26
C LYS A 163 14.61 -12.62 0.13
N SER A 164 13.97 -13.73 0.49
CA SER A 164 12.57 -13.77 0.94
C SER A 164 12.43 -13.54 2.45
N ALA A 165 13.51 -13.73 3.21
CA ALA A 165 13.54 -13.51 4.65
C ALA A 165 13.78 -12.05 5.06
N LEU A 166 14.44 -11.28 4.21
CA LEU A 166 14.71 -9.85 4.37
C LEU A 166 13.53 -8.99 3.93
#